data_9e02f4aad31b79fa539c81ba5afc4587
#
_entry.id   9e02f4aad31b79fa539c81ba5afc4587
#
_cell.length_a   1.000
_cell.length_b   1.000
_cell.length_c   1.000
_cell.angle_alpha   90.00
_cell.angle_beta   90.00
_cell.angle_gamma   90.00
#
_symmetry.space_group_name_H-M   'P 1'
#
loop_
_entity.id
_entity.type
_entity.pdbx_description
1 polymer ?
#
loop_
_entity_poly.entity_id
_entity_poly.type
_entity_poly.pdbx_seq_one_letter_code
_entity_poly.pdbx_strand_id
1 'polypeptide(L)'
;YYASRGLGDVYKRQYPDTTFEDMCKVFGLPQLRRKAHFCAVSSTSGTATEVTAFSIITDYHKGIKYPIADFEITPDVAIVDPELAETMPVKLVAHTGMDAMTHGIEAYVSTANCDFTDPLALHAIMMIRDNLVKSYNGDMEARDAMHNAQCLAGMAFSNALLGIVHSMAHKTGAAFEGGHIIHGAANAMYLPKVIKYLSLIHISEPTRRVV
;
A
#
# COMPACT_ATOMS: atom_id res chain seq x y z
N TYR A 1 -1.77 -11.54 7.83
CA TYR A 1 -2.71 -12.32 8.64
C TYR A 1 -2.99 -11.70 10.03
N TYR A 2 -2.05 -10.98 10.62
CA TYR A 2 -2.19 -10.47 11.99
C TYR A 2 -2.76 -9.05 12.08
N ALA A 3 -2.52 -8.17 11.13
CA ALA A 3 -3.04 -6.81 11.13
C ALA A 3 -4.58 -6.75 10.98
N SER A 4 -5.18 -7.72 10.28
CA SER A 4 -6.63 -7.76 10.06
C SER A 4 -7.44 -8.32 11.25
N ARG A 5 -6.81 -9.04 12.19
CA ARG A 5 -7.53 -9.61 13.34
C ARG A 5 -8.00 -8.53 14.32
N GLY A 6 -7.18 -7.52 14.61
CA GLY A 6 -7.56 -6.42 15.49
C GLY A 6 -8.75 -5.62 14.97
N LEU A 7 -8.73 -5.28 13.69
CA LEU A 7 -9.85 -4.61 13.02
C LEU A 7 -11.12 -5.45 13.00
N GLY A 8 -11.01 -6.75 12.70
CA GLY A 8 -12.15 -7.67 12.68
C GLY A 8 -12.83 -7.81 14.04
N ASP A 9 -12.07 -7.87 15.13
CA ASP A 9 -12.62 -8.01 16.47
C ASP A 9 -13.29 -6.72 16.96
N VAL A 10 -12.65 -5.56 16.73
CA VAL A 10 -13.24 -4.25 17.10
C VAL A 10 -14.52 -4.01 16.28
N TYR A 11 -14.49 -4.36 15.01
CA TYR A 11 -15.62 -4.21 14.10
C TYR A 11 -16.83 -5.08 14.53
N LYS A 12 -16.63 -6.38 14.73
CA LYS A 12 -17.69 -7.31 15.17
C LYS A 12 -18.31 -6.94 16.52
N ARG A 13 -17.53 -6.38 17.43
CA ARG A 13 -18.03 -5.93 18.73
C ARG A 13 -18.88 -4.68 18.64
N GLN A 14 -18.66 -3.83 17.63
CA GLN A 14 -19.44 -2.61 17.43
C GLN A 14 -20.70 -2.86 16.60
N TYR A 15 -20.61 -3.75 15.61
CA TYR A 15 -21.66 -4.01 14.63
C TYR A 15 -21.80 -5.52 14.37
N PRO A 16 -22.41 -6.27 15.32
CA PRO A 16 -22.49 -7.73 15.22
C PRO A 16 -23.27 -8.22 14.00
N ASP A 17 -24.20 -7.41 13.50
CA ASP A 17 -25.10 -7.77 12.40
C ASP A 17 -24.53 -7.44 11.00
N THR A 18 -23.37 -6.77 10.92
CA THR A 18 -22.77 -6.44 9.62
C THR A 18 -22.07 -7.64 9.03
N THR A 19 -22.36 -7.92 7.77
CA THR A 19 -21.79 -9.06 7.05
C THR A 19 -20.47 -8.68 6.36
N PHE A 20 -19.67 -9.69 5.99
CA PHE A 20 -18.45 -9.47 5.23
C PHE A 20 -18.75 -8.85 3.85
N GLU A 21 -19.85 -9.27 3.22
CA GLU A 21 -20.32 -8.75 1.95
C GLU A 21 -20.65 -7.24 2.02
N ASP A 22 -21.18 -6.78 3.13
CA ASP A 22 -21.44 -5.34 3.36
C ASP A 22 -20.12 -4.56 3.43
N MET A 23 -19.11 -5.11 4.08
CA MET A 23 -17.77 -4.50 4.20
C MET A 23 -17.03 -4.42 2.87
N CYS A 24 -17.31 -5.33 1.93
CA CYS A 24 -16.66 -5.34 0.61
C CYS A 24 -17.18 -4.24 -0.33
N LYS A 25 -18.24 -3.52 0.04
CA LYS A 25 -18.69 -2.34 -0.70
C LYS A 25 -17.75 -1.17 -0.42
N VAL A 26 -17.35 -0.45 -1.47
CA VAL A 26 -16.52 0.76 -1.32
C VAL A 26 -17.29 1.78 -0.49
N PHE A 27 -16.66 2.33 0.55
CA PHE A 27 -17.30 3.21 1.55
C PHE A 27 -18.55 2.60 2.20
N GLY A 28 -18.54 1.27 2.40
CA GLY A 28 -19.65 0.54 2.99
C GLY A 28 -19.52 0.27 4.49
N LEU A 29 -18.46 0.73 5.12
CA LEU A 29 -18.27 0.54 6.55
C LEU A 29 -19.14 1.50 7.35
N PRO A 30 -19.75 1.03 8.45
CA PRO A 30 -20.39 1.92 9.39
C PRO A 30 -19.36 2.71 10.18
N GLN A 31 -19.78 3.81 10.79
CA GLN A 31 -18.90 4.66 11.58
C GLN A 31 -18.21 3.87 12.70
N LEU A 32 -16.89 3.70 12.56
CA LEU A 32 -16.03 3.09 13.58
C LEU A 32 -15.73 4.10 14.70
N ARG A 33 -14.83 3.84 15.60
CA ARG A 33 -14.39 4.75 16.69
C ARG A 33 -15.38 5.01 17.81
N ARG A 34 -16.57 4.41 17.79
CA ARG A 34 -17.56 4.61 18.86
C ARG A 34 -17.16 4.01 20.20
N LYS A 35 -16.30 2.99 20.21
CA LYS A 35 -15.89 2.28 21.42
C LYS A 35 -14.40 2.36 21.73
N ALA A 36 -13.57 2.53 20.71
CA ALA A 36 -12.13 2.56 20.87
C ALA A 36 -11.48 3.33 19.71
N HIS A 37 -10.38 3.99 19.99
CA HIS A 37 -9.48 4.51 18.97
C HIS A 37 -8.65 3.39 18.37
N PHE A 38 -8.20 3.59 17.13
CA PHE A 38 -7.36 2.66 16.41
C PHE A 38 -5.96 3.23 16.25
N CYS A 39 -4.99 2.57 16.87
CA CYS A 39 -3.57 2.88 16.71
C CYS A 39 -2.91 1.77 15.93
N ALA A 40 -2.17 2.11 14.87
CA ALA A 40 -1.40 1.17 14.07
C ALA A 40 0.10 1.44 14.23
N VAL A 41 0.85 0.35 14.37
CA VAL A 41 2.31 0.35 14.51
C VAL A 41 2.87 -0.50 13.40
N SER A 42 3.60 0.09 12.45
CA SER A 42 4.17 -0.65 11.33
C SER A 42 5.40 -1.46 11.75
N SER A 43 5.47 -2.71 11.27
CA SER A 43 6.61 -3.61 11.49
C SER A 43 7.30 -4.01 10.18
N THR A 44 6.91 -3.40 9.08
CA THR A 44 7.52 -3.59 7.75
C THR A 44 7.64 -2.26 7.03
N SER A 45 8.66 -2.12 6.17
CA SER A 45 8.90 -0.89 5.42
C SER A 45 8.39 -1.03 3.98
N GLY A 46 7.06 -0.95 3.78
CA GLY A 46 6.51 -1.13 2.43
C GLY A 46 5.03 -0.83 2.26
N THR A 47 4.16 -1.50 3.00
CA THR A 47 2.70 -1.48 2.76
C THR A 47 1.99 -0.23 3.28
N ALA A 48 2.61 0.49 4.23
CA ALA A 48 2.08 1.72 4.83
C ALA A 48 0.66 1.58 5.41
N THR A 49 0.31 0.41 5.94
CA THR A 49 -1.04 0.14 6.48
C THR A 49 -1.42 1.05 7.63
N GLU A 50 -0.42 1.64 8.31
CA GLU A 50 -0.62 2.56 9.43
C GLU A 50 -1.19 3.93 9.02
N VAL A 51 -1.17 4.27 7.72
CA VAL A 51 -1.65 5.57 7.20
C VAL A 51 -2.63 5.42 6.04
N THR A 52 -3.14 4.22 5.76
CA THR A 52 -3.94 3.96 4.56
C THR A 52 -5.38 3.55 4.86
N ALA A 53 -6.27 3.86 3.92
CA ALA A 53 -7.69 3.56 3.94
C ALA A 53 -8.04 2.23 3.25
N PHE A 54 -7.07 1.30 3.15
CA PHE A 54 -7.22 0.05 2.39
C PHE A 54 -6.88 -1.18 3.21
N SER A 55 -7.68 -2.25 3.05
CA SER A 55 -7.39 -3.57 3.58
C SER A 55 -7.72 -4.63 2.53
N ILE A 56 -6.74 -5.48 2.21
CA ILE A 56 -6.91 -6.53 1.19
C ILE A 56 -7.08 -7.88 1.90
N ILE A 57 -8.27 -8.46 1.80
CA ILE A 57 -8.61 -9.76 2.40
C ILE A 57 -8.70 -10.81 1.31
N THR A 58 -7.99 -11.93 1.49
CA THR A 58 -8.05 -13.06 0.56
C THR A 58 -9.06 -14.10 1.05
N ASP A 59 -10.06 -14.39 0.26
CA ASP A 59 -10.92 -15.55 0.41
C ASP A 59 -10.25 -16.74 -0.30
N TYR A 60 -9.62 -17.61 0.47
CA TYR A 60 -8.94 -18.78 -0.07
C TYR A 60 -9.87 -19.86 -0.62
N HIS A 61 -11.14 -19.87 -0.21
CA HIS A 61 -12.12 -20.82 -0.75
C HIS A 61 -12.55 -20.45 -2.16
N LYS A 62 -12.66 -19.16 -2.42
CA LYS A 62 -13.07 -18.62 -3.73
C LYS A 62 -11.87 -18.22 -4.60
N GLY A 63 -10.65 -18.16 -4.06
CA GLY A 63 -9.47 -17.65 -4.76
C GLY A 63 -9.58 -16.17 -5.13
N ILE A 64 -10.31 -15.37 -4.35
CA ILE A 64 -10.60 -13.97 -4.65
C ILE A 64 -10.00 -13.07 -3.58
N LYS A 65 -9.39 -11.96 -3.99
CA LYS A 65 -8.98 -10.87 -3.12
C LYS A 65 -10.04 -9.77 -3.12
N TYR A 66 -10.54 -9.44 -1.94
CA TYR A 66 -11.49 -8.37 -1.70
C TYR A 66 -10.76 -7.12 -1.18
N PRO A 67 -10.70 -6.06 -1.97
CA PRO A 67 -10.24 -4.77 -1.47
C PRO A 67 -11.36 -4.12 -0.66
N ILE A 68 -11.12 -3.92 0.63
CA ILE A 68 -11.96 -3.05 1.45
C ILE A 68 -11.32 -1.67 1.39
N ALA A 69 -12.07 -0.67 0.94
CA ALA A 69 -11.62 0.70 0.79
C ALA A 69 -12.61 1.62 1.52
N ASP A 70 -12.18 2.18 2.64
CA ASP A 70 -13.00 3.09 3.43
C ASP A 70 -12.12 3.92 4.36
N PHE A 71 -12.41 5.20 4.50
CA PHE A 71 -11.69 6.08 5.43
C PHE A 71 -11.86 5.69 6.90
N GLU A 72 -12.93 4.96 7.23
CA GLU A 72 -13.15 4.43 8.58
C GLU A 72 -12.08 3.44 9.04
N ILE A 73 -11.34 2.79 8.13
CA ILE A 73 -10.23 1.90 8.50
C ILE A 73 -8.87 2.61 8.60
N THR A 74 -8.78 3.88 8.21
CA THR A 74 -7.56 4.65 8.44
C THR A 74 -7.31 4.78 9.94
N PRO A 75 -6.13 4.42 10.46
CA PRO A 75 -5.84 4.55 11.88
C PRO A 75 -5.94 6.01 12.38
N ASP A 76 -6.36 6.18 13.65
CA ASP A 76 -6.37 7.49 14.29
C ASP A 76 -4.96 7.94 14.67
N VAL A 77 -4.07 6.97 14.94
CA VAL A 77 -2.68 7.20 15.29
C VAL A 77 -1.81 6.20 14.54
N ALA A 78 -0.82 6.69 13.84
CA ALA A 78 0.23 5.89 13.22
C ALA A 78 1.53 6.04 14.04
N ILE A 79 2.12 4.91 14.43
CA ILE A 79 3.45 4.88 15.04
C ILE A 79 4.42 4.30 14.02
N VAL A 80 5.36 5.13 13.61
CA VAL A 80 6.39 4.79 12.62
C VAL A 80 7.71 4.71 13.38
N ASP A 81 8.03 3.50 13.85
CA ASP A 81 9.24 3.23 14.62
C ASP A 81 10.14 2.28 13.81
N PRO A 82 11.28 2.77 13.29
CA PRO A 82 12.18 1.98 12.46
C PRO A 82 12.81 0.79 13.22
N GLU A 83 12.94 0.84 14.53
CA GLU A 83 13.47 -0.28 15.33
C GLU A 83 12.62 -1.54 15.16
N LEU A 84 11.33 -1.41 14.94
CA LEU A 84 10.41 -2.54 14.70
C LEU A 84 10.61 -3.21 13.34
N ALA A 85 11.29 -2.54 12.42
CA ALA A 85 11.62 -3.06 11.10
C ALA A 85 13.08 -3.54 10.95
N GLU A 86 13.92 -3.37 11.98
CA GLU A 86 15.35 -3.73 11.93
C GLU A 86 15.59 -5.20 11.61
N THR A 87 14.77 -6.08 12.17
CA THR A 87 14.93 -7.53 12.04
C THR A 87 14.27 -8.12 10.79
N MET A 88 13.78 -7.28 9.89
CA MET A 88 13.17 -7.74 8.63
C MET A 88 14.14 -8.62 7.83
N PRO A 89 13.70 -9.82 7.39
CA PRO A 89 14.49 -10.65 6.49
C PRO A 89 14.83 -9.91 5.20
N VAL A 90 16.04 -10.09 4.68
CA VAL A 90 16.57 -9.38 3.50
C VAL A 90 15.63 -9.48 2.28
N LYS A 91 15.03 -10.66 2.04
CA LYS A 91 14.03 -10.83 0.99
C LYS A 91 12.81 -9.95 1.18
N LEU A 92 12.36 -9.79 2.43
CA LEU A 92 11.22 -8.93 2.74
C LEU A 92 11.58 -7.46 2.52
N VAL A 93 12.77 -7.02 2.90
CA VAL A 93 13.27 -5.65 2.61
C VAL A 93 13.19 -5.33 1.12
N ALA A 94 13.63 -6.23 0.26
CA ALA A 94 13.56 -6.04 -1.19
C ALA A 94 12.12 -5.95 -1.70
N HIS A 95 11.26 -6.90 -1.27
CA HIS A 95 9.87 -6.95 -1.75
C HIS A 95 9.05 -5.75 -1.27
N THR A 96 9.14 -5.41 0.01
CA THR A 96 8.38 -4.29 0.58
C THR A 96 8.92 -2.94 0.11
N GLY A 97 10.24 -2.81 -0.09
CA GLY A 97 10.82 -1.59 -0.63
C GLY A 97 10.43 -1.33 -2.09
N MET A 98 10.32 -2.38 -2.90
CA MET A 98 9.79 -2.24 -4.28
C MET A 98 8.28 -1.96 -4.30
N ASP A 99 7.55 -2.46 -3.32
CA ASP A 99 6.14 -2.12 -3.11
C ASP A 99 5.99 -0.63 -2.81
N ALA A 100 6.75 -0.12 -1.83
CA ALA A 100 6.78 1.31 -1.50
C ALA A 100 7.18 2.20 -2.69
N MET A 101 8.18 1.76 -3.49
CA MET A 101 8.55 2.47 -4.73
C MET A 101 7.38 2.54 -5.70
N THR A 102 6.65 1.44 -5.85
CA THR A 102 5.49 1.38 -6.74
C THR A 102 4.35 2.26 -6.24
N HIS A 103 4.12 2.28 -4.93
CA HIS A 103 3.15 3.19 -4.29
C HIS A 103 3.44 4.65 -4.64
N GLY A 104 4.68 5.09 -4.44
CA GLY A 104 5.08 6.46 -4.76
C GLY A 104 4.91 6.80 -6.24
N ILE A 105 5.37 5.93 -7.13
CA ILE A 105 5.28 6.15 -8.58
C ILE A 105 3.82 6.18 -9.05
N GLU A 106 3.00 5.21 -8.63
CA GLU A 106 1.59 5.17 -9.04
C GLU A 106 0.79 6.33 -8.47
N ALA A 107 1.04 6.74 -7.22
CA ALA A 107 0.44 7.93 -6.65
C ALA A 107 0.77 9.19 -7.46
N TYR A 108 2.04 9.34 -7.87
CA TYR A 108 2.49 10.50 -8.63
C TYR A 108 1.87 10.58 -10.04
N VAL A 109 1.70 9.45 -10.73
CA VAL A 109 1.12 9.41 -12.08
C VAL A 109 -0.39 9.19 -12.08
N SER A 110 -1.02 9.10 -10.92
CA SER A 110 -2.46 8.92 -10.79
C SER A 110 -3.24 10.09 -11.34
N THR A 111 -4.42 9.83 -11.88
CA THR A 111 -5.37 10.89 -12.28
C THR A 111 -6.01 11.61 -11.09
N ALA A 112 -5.87 11.07 -9.88
CA ALA A 112 -6.34 11.66 -8.64
C ALA A 112 -5.20 12.36 -7.85
N ASN A 113 -4.02 12.56 -8.46
CA ASN A 113 -2.91 13.27 -7.85
C ASN A 113 -3.26 14.77 -7.64
N CYS A 114 -2.58 15.40 -6.70
CA CYS A 114 -2.78 16.80 -6.38
C CYS A 114 -1.52 17.40 -5.71
N ASP A 115 -1.54 18.72 -5.51
CA ASP A 115 -0.43 19.46 -4.89
C ASP A 115 -0.04 18.96 -3.49
N PHE A 116 -0.88 18.22 -2.80
CA PHE A 116 -0.59 17.61 -1.50
C PHE A 116 0.04 16.22 -1.63
N THR A 117 -0.36 15.43 -2.63
CA THR A 117 0.14 14.06 -2.82
C THR A 117 1.44 14.01 -3.59
N ASP A 118 1.64 14.89 -4.56
CA ASP A 118 2.81 14.91 -5.43
C ASP A 118 4.13 15.11 -4.69
N PRO A 119 4.26 16.07 -3.76
CA PRO A 119 5.49 16.25 -2.99
C PRO A 119 5.82 15.03 -2.12
N LEU A 120 4.79 14.41 -1.50
CA LEU A 120 4.97 13.20 -0.69
C LEU A 120 5.46 12.03 -1.54
N ALA A 121 4.82 11.81 -2.70
CA ALA A 121 5.18 10.76 -3.64
C ALA A 121 6.60 10.94 -4.17
N LEU A 122 6.96 12.13 -4.64
CA LEU A 122 8.29 12.43 -5.17
C LEU A 122 9.37 12.27 -4.11
N HIS A 123 9.13 12.77 -2.89
CA HIS A 123 10.08 12.64 -1.80
C HIS A 123 10.29 11.17 -1.41
N ALA A 124 9.21 10.41 -1.31
CA ALA A 124 9.29 8.97 -1.06
C ALA A 124 10.09 8.24 -2.15
N ILE A 125 9.84 8.50 -3.42
CA ILE A 125 10.57 7.91 -4.55
C ILE A 125 12.08 8.20 -4.44
N MET A 126 12.47 9.44 -4.14
CA MET A 126 13.87 9.81 -3.98
C MET A 126 14.52 9.09 -2.79
N MET A 127 13.87 9.08 -1.64
CA MET A 127 14.37 8.38 -0.46
C MET A 127 14.55 6.88 -0.73
N ILE A 128 13.57 6.23 -1.36
CA ILE A 128 13.63 4.79 -1.67
C ILE A 128 14.73 4.49 -2.67
N ARG A 129 14.86 5.30 -3.74
CA ARG A 129 15.94 5.17 -4.74
C ARG A 129 17.31 5.18 -4.09
N ASP A 130 17.54 6.09 -3.15
CA ASP A 130 18.87 6.33 -2.55
C ASP A 130 19.19 5.34 -1.43
N ASN A 131 18.18 4.68 -0.83
CA ASN A 131 18.34 3.87 0.36
C ASN A 131 17.97 2.39 0.21
N LEU A 132 17.16 1.98 -0.78
CA LEU A 132 16.68 0.59 -0.87
C LEU A 132 17.82 -0.42 -0.95
N VAL A 133 18.83 -0.19 -1.81
CA VAL A 133 19.95 -1.12 -1.98
C VAL A 133 20.84 -1.14 -0.73
N LYS A 134 21.04 -0.02 -0.07
CA LYS A 134 21.80 0.06 1.18
C LYS A 134 21.08 -0.68 2.30
N SER A 135 19.78 -0.45 2.45
CA SER A 135 18.91 -1.14 3.40
C SER A 135 18.91 -2.65 3.18
N TYR A 136 18.85 -3.09 1.92
CA TYR A 136 18.97 -4.51 1.56
C TYR A 136 20.32 -5.11 2.01
N ASN A 137 21.39 -4.34 1.92
CA ASN A 137 22.74 -4.76 2.34
C ASN A 137 22.98 -4.62 3.86
N GLY A 138 21.98 -4.21 4.63
CA GLY A 138 22.03 -4.19 6.09
C GLY A 138 22.44 -2.84 6.70
N ASP A 139 22.45 -1.76 5.93
CA ASP A 139 22.68 -0.40 6.44
C ASP A 139 21.45 0.04 7.25
N MET A 140 21.64 0.31 8.55
CA MET A 140 20.56 0.62 9.47
C MET A 140 20.01 2.04 9.30
N GLU A 141 20.85 3.02 8.94
CA GLU A 141 20.39 4.37 8.61
C GLU A 141 19.52 4.35 7.36
N ALA A 142 19.89 3.52 6.39
CA ALA A 142 19.07 3.31 5.20
C ALA A 142 17.76 2.57 5.51
N ARG A 143 17.74 1.67 6.51
CA ARG A 143 16.48 1.02 6.97
C ARG A 143 15.53 2.00 7.61
N ASP A 144 16.03 2.91 8.43
CA ASP A 144 15.25 4.01 9.01
C ASP A 144 14.67 4.90 7.89
N ALA A 145 15.53 5.34 6.97
CA ALA A 145 15.07 6.12 5.80
C ALA A 145 13.99 5.39 4.99
N MET A 146 14.13 4.08 4.78
CA MET A 146 13.13 3.26 4.08
C MET A 146 11.80 3.16 4.86
N HIS A 147 11.87 3.09 6.19
CA HIS A 147 10.68 3.03 7.03
C HIS A 147 9.87 4.35 6.98
N ASN A 148 10.56 5.47 6.99
CA ASN A 148 9.94 6.78 6.80
C ASN A 148 9.41 6.96 5.36
N ALA A 149 10.18 6.55 4.36
CA ALA A 149 9.80 6.69 2.95
C ALA A 149 8.53 5.91 2.60
N GLN A 150 8.35 4.69 3.14
CA GLN A 150 7.14 3.91 2.92
C GLN A 150 5.90 4.61 3.49
N CYS A 151 6.01 5.23 4.66
CA CYS A 151 4.92 6.00 5.27
C CYS A 151 4.53 7.19 4.39
N LEU A 152 5.52 7.95 3.86
CA LEU A 152 5.27 9.05 2.91
C LEU A 152 4.58 8.56 1.64
N ALA A 153 5.04 7.43 1.06
CA ALA A 153 4.39 6.82 -0.09
C ALA A 153 2.95 6.41 0.23
N GLY A 154 2.72 5.90 1.46
CA GLY A 154 1.40 5.54 1.97
C GLY A 154 0.45 6.71 2.04
N MET A 155 0.88 7.82 2.63
CA MET A 155 0.09 9.05 2.67
C MET A 155 -0.24 9.57 1.27
N ALA A 156 0.70 9.46 0.32
CA ALA A 156 0.46 9.85 -1.06
C ALA A 156 -0.60 8.97 -1.71
N PHE A 157 -0.40 7.65 -1.77
CA PHE A 157 -1.31 6.77 -2.50
C PHE A 157 -2.67 6.58 -1.82
N SER A 158 -2.74 6.71 -0.50
CA SER A 158 -4.04 6.63 0.20
C SER A 158 -5.01 7.72 -0.26
N ASN A 159 -4.49 8.85 -0.73
CA ASN A 159 -5.26 9.97 -1.26
C ASN A 159 -5.30 10.03 -2.79
N ALA A 160 -4.18 9.70 -3.46
CA ALA A 160 -4.10 9.73 -4.93
C ALA A 160 -4.55 8.42 -5.59
N LEU A 161 -4.77 7.36 -4.82
CA LEU A 161 -5.07 6.01 -5.28
C LEU A 161 -3.89 5.34 -6.01
N LEU A 162 -4.12 4.10 -6.46
CA LEU A 162 -3.16 3.27 -7.17
C LEU A 162 -3.62 3.01 -8.60
N GLY A 163 -2.74 2.44 -9.42
CA GLY A 163 -2.95 2.30 -10.84
C GLY A 163 -2.85 0.86 -11.36
N ILE A 164 -2.27 0.76 -12.55
CA ILE A 164 -2.23 -0.46 -13.36
C ILE A 164 -1.35 -1.54 -12.72
N VAL A 165 -0.21 -1.16 -12.12
CA VAL A 165 0.74 -2.12 -11.53
C VAL A 165 0.09 -2.90 -10.40
N HIS A 166 -0.52 -2.20 -9.45
CA HIS A 166 -1.20 -2.84 -8.32
C HIS A 166 -2.41 -3.66 -8.76
N SER A 167 -3.18 -3.17 -9.73
CA SER A 167 -4.31 -3.90 -10.30
C SER A 167 -3.87 -5.23 -10.92
N MET A 168 -2.76 -5.24 -11.67
CA MET A 168 -2.18 -6.45 -12.25
C MET A 168 -1.63 -7.38 -11.15
N ALA A 169 -0.89 -6.85 -10.17
CA ALA A 169 -0.29 -7.62 -9.09
C ALA A 169 -1.36 -8.33 -8.23
N HIS A 170 -2.45 -7.65 -7.91
CA HIS A 170 -3.56 -8.26 -7.15
C HIS A 170 -4.22 -9.40 -7.93
N LYS A 171 -4.48 -9.22 -9.22
CA LYS A 171 -5.10 -10.26 -10.06
C LYS A 171 -4.16 -11.45 -10.26
N THR A 172 -2.88 -11.21 -10.52
CA THR A 172 -1.89 -12.27 -10.69
C THR A 172 -1.69 -13.08 -9.39
N GLY A 173 -1.59 -12.40 -8.24
CA GLY A 173 -1.44 -13.06 -6.95
C GLY A 173 -2.66 -13.90 -6.52
N ALA A 174 -3.83 -13.71 -7.16
CA ALA A 174 -5.03 -14.49 -6.91
C ALA A 174 -5.24 -15.64 -7.92
N ALA A 175 -4.65 -15.55 -9.12
CA ALA A 175 -4.99 -16.39 -10.27
C ALA A 175 -4.24 -17.73 -10.33
N PHE A 176 -3.16 -17.91 -9.58
CA PHE A 176 -2.34 -19.12 -9.68
C PHE A 176 -2.52 -20.03 -8.47
N GLU A 177 -3.15 -21.18 -8.70
CA GLU A 177 -3.17 -22.29 -7.73
C GLU A 177 -1.76 -22.80 -7.50
N GLY A 178 -1.29 -22.71 -6.25
CA GLY A 178 0.00 -23.26 -5.82
C GLY A 178 1.23 -22.37 -5.97
N GLY A 179 1.10 -21.17 -6.52
CA GLY A 179 2.19 -20.19 -6.67
C GLY A 179 1.84 -18.80 -6.16
N HIS A 180 1.98 -18.56 -4.85
CA HIS A 180 1.85 -17.21 -4.32
C HIS A 180 3.04 -16.34 -4.78
N ILE A 181 2.84 -15.52 -5.81
CA ILE A 181 3.78 -14.45 -6.10
C ILE A 181 3.64 -13.41 -5.00
N ILE A 182 4.74 -13.15 -4.29
CA ILE A 182 4.79 -12.12 -3.25
C ILE A 182 4.45 -10.77 -3.89
N HIS A 183 3.55 -10.01 -3.27
CA HIS A 183 2.98 -8.79 -3.84
C HIS A 183 4.03 -7.79 -4.35
N GLY A 184 5.03 -7.45 -3.53
CA GLY A 184 6.11 -6.54 -3.95
C GLY A 184 6.99 -7.08 -5.08
N ALA A 185 7.14 -8.42 -5.20
CA ALA A 185 7.82 -9.02 -6.35
C ALA A 185 6.98 -8.87 -7.64
N ALA A 186 5.66 -9.07 -7.56
CA ALA A 186 4.76 -8.84 -8.68
C ALA A 186 4.82 -7.37 -9.14
N ASN A 187 4.76 -6.44 -8.19
CA ASN A 187 4.90 -5.02 -8.48
C ASN A 187 6.22 -4.70 -9.17
N ALA A 188 7.35 -5.22 -8.67
CA ALA A 188 8.67 -5.05 -9.29
C ALA A 188 8.75 -5.59 -10.73
N MET A 189 8.05 -6.68 -11.03
CA MET A 189 8.01 -7.27 -12.38
C MET A 189 7.17 -6.44 -13.36
N TYR A 190 6.08 -5.86 -12.91
CA TYR A 190 5.16 -5.10 -13.75
C TYR A 190 5.57 -3.63 -13.92
N LEU A 191 6.13 -3.03 -12.88
CA LEU A 191 6.44 -1.60 -12.84
C LEU A 191 7.21 -1.08 -14.07
N PRO A 192 8.33 -1.70 -14.53
CA PRO A 192 9.05 -1.20 -15.69
C PRO A 192 8.23 -1.24 -16.98
N LYS A 193 7.36 -2.25 -17.12
CA LYS A 193 6.51 -2.41 -18.30
C LYS A 193 5.39 -1.37 -18.31
N VAL A 194 4.81 -1.09 -17.16
CA VAL A 194 3.75 -0.07 -17.03
C VAL A 194 4.33 1.33 -17.21
N ILE A 195 5.51 1.64 -16.66
CA ILE A 195 6.20 2.91 -16.91
C ILE A 195 6.42 3.11 -18.41
N LYS A 196 6.92 2.09 -19.11
CA LYS A 196 7.10 2.16 -20.56
C LYS A 196 5.78 2.40 -21.29
N TYR A 197 4.72 1.70 -20.91
CA TYR A 197 3.40 1.88 -21.49
C TYR A 197 2.87 3.31 -21.27
N LEU A 198 2.91 3.82 -20.05
CA LEU A 198 2.46 5.17 -19.72
C LEU A 198 3.30 6.23 -20.44
N SER A 199 4.62 6.06 -20.58
CA SER A 199 5.48 6.99 -21.30
C SER A 199 5.11 7.09 -22.78
N LEU A 200 4.75 5.98 -23.41
CA LEU A 200 4.32 5.96 -24.82
C LEU A 200 2.99 6.70 -25.03
N ILE A 201 2.03 6.53 -24.10
CA ILE A 201 0.74 7.23 -24.17
C ILE A 201 0.94 8.74 -23.98
N HIS A 202 1.80 9.16 -23.04
CA HIS A 202 2.07 10.58 -22.80
C HIS A 202 2.90 11.25 -23.90
N ILE A 203 3.74 10.50 -24.62
CA ILE A 203 4.50 11.02 -25.75
C ILE A 203 3.60 11.16 -27.00
N SER A 204 2.66 10.25 -27.19
CA SER A 204 1.75 10.26 -28.33
C SER A 204 0.55 11.22 -28.15
N GLU A 205 0.24 11.66 -26.93
CA GLU A 205 -0.80 12.64 -26.64
C GLU A 205 -0.28 13.79 -25.73
N PRO A 206 0.55 14.71 -26.23
CA PRO A 206 1.11 15.80 -25.41
C PRO A 206 0.07 16.86 -24.98
N THR A 207 -1.21 16.70 -25.32
CA THR A 207 -2.21 17.77 -25.23
C THR A 207 -3.31 17.56 -24.18
N ARG A 208 -3.28 16.50 -23.37
CA ARG A 208 -4.24 16.34 -22.27
C ARG A 208 -3.65 16.53 -20.88
N ARG A 209 -2.95 17.64 -20.65
CA ARG A 209 -3.09 18.37 -19.38
C ARG A 209 -4.24 19.35 -19.57
N VAL A 210 -5.45 18.85 -19.48
CA VAL A 210 -6.59 19.74 -19.36
C VAL A 210 -6.67 20.14 -17.90
N VAL A 211 -6.48 21.38 -17.70
CA VAL A 211 -6.92 22.26 -16.62
C VAL A 211 -8.23 21.76 -15.95
#